data_cd37ca09c2fcb1274fceeb1c22fe8491
#
_entry.id   cd37ca09c2fcb1274fceeb1c22fe8491
#
_cell.length_a   1.000
_cell.length_b   1.000
_cell.length_c   1.000
_cell.angle_alpha   90.00
_cell.angle_beta   90.00
_cell.angle_gamma   90.00
#
_symmetry.space_group_name_H-M   'P 1'
#
loop_
_entity.id
_entity.type
_entity.pdbx_description
1 polymer ?
#
loop_
_entity_poly.entity_id
_entity_poly.type
_entity_poly.pdbx_seq_one_letter_code
_entity_poly.pdbx_strand_id
1 'polypeptide(L)'
;MPGFSADVVDAVLAHMNGDHVDDNVLIVRAFAGRHADAAVMSDLDGRGGTWRYTFEGQEHELHLPWSEELTERPAIRREIVALYDAACTQLGVEPRPH
;
A
#
# COMPACT_ATOMS: atom_id res chain seq x y z
N MET A 1 -1.23 -16.34 -15.90
CA MET A 1 -1.07 -15.92 -14.50
C MET A 1 -1.55 -14.51 -14.32
N PRO A 2 -2.48 -14.31 -13.44
CA PRO A 2 -2.86 -12.96 -13.10
C PRO A 2 -1.71 -12.31 -12.33
N GLY A 3 -1.25 -11.20 -12.81
CA GLY A 3 -0.17 -10.50 -12.17
C GLY A 3 0.46 -9.53 -13.14
N PHE A 4 1.33 -8.70 -12.60
CA PHE A 4 2.04 -7.72 -13.39
C PHE A 4 3.47 -8.18 -13.63
N SER A 5 4.09 -7.69 -14.71
CA SER A 5 5.48 -8.00 -14.96
C SER A 5 6.37 -7.47 -13.83
N ALA A 6 7.55 -8.06 -13.68
CA ALA A 6 8.51 -7.59 -12.68
C ALA A 6 8.85 -6.11 -12.85
N ASP A 7 8.93 -5.63 -14.09
CA ASP A 7 9.22 -4.22 -14.36
C ASP A 7 8.13 -3.29 -13.82
N VAL A 8 6.86 -3.68 -13.97
CA VAL A 8 5.75 -2.90 -13.45
C VAL A 8 5.76 -2.90 -11.93
N VAL A 9 5.93 -4.08 -11.32
CA VAL A 9 6.00 -4.21 -9.87
C VAL A 9 7.13 -3.36 -9.30
N ASP A 10 8.33 -3.49 -9.86
CA ASP A 10 9.51 -2.74 -9.40
C ASP A 10 9.29 -1.23 -9.50
N ALA A 11 8.68 -0.77 -10.59
CA ALA A 11 8.41 0.65 -10.78
C ALA A 11 7.42 1.20 -9.75
N VAL A 12 6.35 0.45 -9.47
CA VAL A 12 5.35 0.86 -8.48
C VAL A 12 5.96 0.87 -7.09
N LEU A 13 6.71 -0.18 -6.72
CA LEU A 13 7.36 -0.25 -5.41
C LEU A 13 8.36 0.89 -5.22
N ALA A 14 9.15 1.20 -6.24
CA ALA A 14 10.11 2.30 -6.18
C ALA A 14 9.41 3.63 -5.96
N HIS A 15 8.30 3.87 -6.66
CA HIS A 15 7.52 5.09 -6.52
C HIS A 15 6.90 5.21 -5.13
N MET A 16 6.26 4.15 -4.65
CA MET A 16 5.61 4.14 -3.34
C MET A 16 6.63 4.32 -2.21
N ASN A 17 7.77 3.66 -2.30
CA ASN A 17 8.79 3.69 -1.25
C ASN A 17 9.71 4.90 -1.35
N GLY A 18 9.71 5.60 -2.49
CA GLY A 18 10.50 6.83 -2.67
C GLY A 18 9.69 8.08 -2.37
N ASP A 19 8.50 8.19 -2.97
CA ASP A 19 7.73 9.43 -2.95
C ASP A 19 6.51 9.39 -2.02
N HIS A 20 6.10 8.20 -1.57
CA HIS A 20 4.88 8.02 -0.78
C HIS A 20 5.12 7.21 0.50
N VAL A 21 6.28 7.41 1.13
CA VAL A 21 6.64 6.68 2.36
C VAL A 21 5.59 6.91 3.46
N ASP A 22 5.16 8.16 3.64
CA ASP A 22 4.17 8.49 4.66
C ASP A 22 2.82 7.84 4.37
N ASP A 23 2.47 7.70 3.10
CA ASP A 23 1.23 7.05 2.70
C ASP A 23 1.25 5.57 3.07
N ASN A 24 2.40 4.90 2.88
CA ASN A 24 2.56 3.51 3.30
C ASN A 24 2.31 3.35 4.80
N VAL A 25 2.86 4.25 5.61
CA VAL A 25 2.69 4.22 7.06
C VAL A 25 1.22 4.41 7.44
N LEU A 26 0.53 5.38 6.82
CA LEU A 26 -0.87 5.62 7.10
C LEU A 26 -1.76 4.42 6.74
N ILE A 27 -1.52 3.82 5.58
CA ILE A 27 -2.26 2.62 5.15
C ILE A 27 -2.08 1.50 6.17
N VAL A 28 -0.84 1.23 6.57
CA VAL A 28 -0.55 0.17 7.54
C VAL A 28 -1.20 0.45 8.88
N ARG A 29 -1.09 1.66 9.40
CA ARG A 29 -1.68 2.02 10.70
C ARG A 29 -3.19 1.81 10.69
N ALA A 30 -3.85 2.17 9.60
CA ALA A 30 -5.30 2.03 9.50
C ALA A 30 -5.72 0.55 9.42
N PHE A 31 -5.08 -0.22 8.56
CA PHE A 31 -5.56 -1.57 8.25
C PHE A 31 -4.95 -2.66 9.14
N ALA A 32 -3.76 -2.46 9.68
CA ALA A 32 -3.20 -3.38 10.67
C ALA A 32 -3.70 -3.07 12.09
N GLY A 33 -4.24 -1.88 12.31
CA GLY A 33 -4.70 -1.46 13.63
C GLY A 33 -3.56 -1.27 14.63
N ARG A 34 -2.36 -0.95 14.15
CA ARG A 34 -1.16 -0.76 14.97
C ARG A 34 -0.46 0.52 14.57
N HIS A 35 0.16 1.18 15.53
CA HIS A 35 0.92 2.39 15.29
C HIS A 35 2.32 2.04 14.78
N ALA A 36 2.41 1.65 13.50
CA ALA A 36 3.67 1.26 12.88
C ALA A 36 4.68 2.41 12.89
N ASP A 37 5.94 2.07 13.16
CA ASP A 37 7.04 3.03 13.18
C ASP A 37 7.55 3.32 11.77
N ALA A 38 7.50 2.33 10.90
CA ALA A 38 7.91 2.43 9.51
C ALA A 38 7.14 1.43 8.68
N ALA A 39 6.97 1.70 7.39
CA ALA A 39 6.29 0.80 6.48
C ALA A 39 6.78 1.00 5.05
N VAL A 40 6.92 -0.09 4.32
CA VAL A 40 7.24 -0.08 2.90
C VAL A 40 6.27 -1.02 2.18
N MET A 41 5.99 -0.72 0.91
CA MET A 41 5.28 -1.66 0.07
C MET A 41 6.29 -2.67 -0.45
N SER A 42 6.09 -3.96 -0.15
CA SER A 42 7.07 -4.99 -0.45
C SER A 42 6.76 -5.81 -1.69
N ASP A 43 5.48 -5.87 -2.08
CA ASP A 43 5.07 -6.62 -3.28
C ASP A 43 3.67 -6.21 -3.68
N LEU A 44 3.27 -6.61 -4.89
CA LEU A 44 1.91 -6.50 -5.37
C LEU A 44 1.66 -7.48 -6.51
N ASP A 45 0.40 -7.81 -6.71
CA ASP A 45 -0.03 -8.60 -7.86
C ASP A 45 -1.44 -8.14 -8.28
N GLY A 46 -2.10 -8.88 -9.13
CA GLY A 46 -3.45 -8.53 -9.61
C GLY A 46 -4.53 -8.62 -8.55
N ARG A 47 -4.24 -9.21 -7.40
CA ARG A 47 -5.24 -9.42 -6.33
C ARG A 47 -5.05 -8.50 -5.14
N GLY A 48 -3.86 -8.00 -4.89
CA GLY A 48 -3.62 -7.12 -3.75
C GLY A 48 -2.20 -6.63 -3.67
N GLY A 49 -1.94 -5.85 -2.62
CA GLY A 49 -0.63 -5.36 -2.29
C GLY A 49 -0.18 -5.88 -0.94
N THR A 50 1.13 -5.98 -0.76
CA THR A 50 1.74 -6.44 0.49
C THR A 50 2.63 -5.34 1.03
N TRP A 51 2.49 -5.06 2.32
CA TRP A 51 3.32 -4.08 3.03
C TRP A 51 4.09 -4.78 4.13
N ARG A 52 5.33 -4.35 4.33
CA ARG A 52 6.15 -4.78 5.45
C ARG A 52 6.30 -3.61 6.39
N TYR A 53 6.06 -3.82 7.68
CA TYR A 53 6.12 -2.73 8.65
C TYR A 53 6.81 -3.15 9.93
N THR A 54 7.31 -2.15 10.66
CA THR A 54 7.96 -2.34 11.95
C THR A 54 7.03 -1.85 13.06
N PHE A 55 6.82 -2.69 14.07
CA PHE A 55 6.02 -2.36 15.24
C PHE A 55 6.68 -2.97 16.47
N GLU A 56 6.97 -2.14 17.45
CA GLU A 56 7.62 -2.54 18.69
C GLU A 56 8.93 -3.30 18.45
N GLY A 57 9.72 -2.82 17.49
CA GLY A 57 11.02 -3.40 17.17
C GLY A 57 10.97 -4.69 16.36
N GLN A 58 9.79 -5.13 15.95
CA GLN A 58 9.63 -6.37 15.17
C GLN A 58 9.04 -6.07 13.80
N GLU A 59 9.42 -6.87 12.82
CA GLU A 59 8.95 -6.75 11.45
C GLU A 59 7.73 -7.63 11.23
N HIS A 60 6.72 -7.07 10.56
CA HIS A 60 5.46 -7.75 10.26
C HIS A 60 5.09 -7.56 8.80
N GLU A 61 4.19 -8.38 8.29
CA GLU A 61 3.71 -8.29 6.93
C GLU A 61 2.19 -8.10 6.95
N LEU A 62 1.70 -7.25 6.05
CA LEU A 62 0.27 -6.98 5.89
C LEU A 62 -0.10 -7.12 4.42
N HIS A 63 -1.03 -8.00 4.12
CA HIS A 63 -1.56 -8.16 2.77
C HIS A 63 -2.96 -7.56 2.69
N LEU A 64 -3.17 -6.66 1.71
CA LEU A 64 -4.45 -6.00 1.51
C LEU A 64 -4.97 -6.33 0.11
N PRO A 65 -6.18 -6.90 0.00
CA PRO A 65 -6.75 -7.18 -1.31
C PRO A 65 -7.23 -5.90 -1.99
N TRP A 66 -7.15 -5.88 -3.32
CA TRP A 66 -7.79 -4.84 -4.10
C TRP A 66 -9.31 -5.04 -4.08
N SER A 67 -10.06 -4.01 -4.48
CA SER A 67 -11.51 -4.10 -4.58
C SER A 67 -11.97 -5.10 -5.65
N GLU A 68 -11.12 -5.35 -6.65
CA GLU A 68 -11.35 -6.32 -7.73
C GLU A 68 -10.01 -6.79 -8.26
N GLU A 69 -10.01 -7.85 -9.05
CA GLU A 69 -8.79 -8.33 -9.69
C GLU A 69 -8.36 -7.33 -10.76
N LEU A 70 -7.08 -6.95 -10.75
CA LEU A 70 -6.54 -5.95 -11.65
C LEU A 70 -5.80 -6.62 -12.80
N THR A 71 -5.97 -6.08 -14.00
CA THR A 71 -5.29 -6.54 -15.21
C THR A 71 -4.50 -5.43 -15.90
N GLU A 72 -4.68 -4.18 -15.46
CA GLU A 72 -4.06 -3.01 -16.10
C GLU A 72 -3.31 -2.18 -15.08
N ARG A 73 -2.14 -1.67 -15.49
CA ARG A 73 -1.28 -0.87 -14.62
C ARG A 73 -1.98 0.37 -14.03
N PRO A 74 -2.75 1.16 -14.79
CA PRO A 74 -3.42 2.34 -14.21
C PRO A 74 -4.35 2.01 -13.05
N ALA A 75 -4.92 0.80 -13.03
CA ALA A 75 -5.79 0.37 -11.95
C ALA A 75 -5.04 0.23 -10.62
N ILE A 76 -3.74 -0.08 -10.65
CA ILE A 76 -2.93 -0.18 -9.43
C ILE A 76 -2.94 1.15 -8.67
N ARG A 77 -2.67 2.25 -9.37
CA ARG A 77 -2.67 3.58 -8.75
C ARG A 77 -4.04 3.91 -8.16
N ARG A 78 -5.09 3.63 -8.89
CA ARG A 78 -6.46 3.87 -8.42
C ARG A 78 -6.74 3.12 -7.12
N GLU A 79 -6.32 1.86 -7.03
CA GLU A 79 -6.55 1.05 -5.83
C GLU A 79 -5.70 1.52 -4.66
N ILE A 80 -4.45 1.91 -4.90
CA ILE A 80 -3.59 2.45 -3.84
C ILE A 80 -4.17 3.77 -3.30
N VAL A 81 -4.64 4.64 -4.19
CA VAL A 81 -5.29 5.91 -3.80
C VAL A 81 -6.53 5.62 -2.95
N ALA A 82 -7.34 4.63 -3.36
CA ALA A 82 -8.52 4.24 -2.59
C ALA A 82 -8.16 3.74 -1.20
N LEU A 83 -7.10 2.95 -1.06
CA LEU A 83 -6.60 2.50 0.25
C LEU A 83 -6.12 3.68 1.09
N TYR A 84 -5.40 4.60 0.48
CA TYR A 84 -4.92 5.79 1.19
C TYR A 84 -6.09 6.64 1.70
N ASP A 85 -7.08 6.91 0.84
CA ASP A 85 -8.25 7.70 1.23
C ASP A 85 -9.03 7.02 2.36
N ALA A 86 -9.23 5.70 2.26
CA ALA A 86 -9.89 4.93 3.32
C ALA A 86 -9.09 4.97 4.62
N ALA A 87 -7.77 4.88 4.54
CA ALA A 87 -6.90 4.96 5.71
C ALA A 87 -7.02 6.32 6.39
N CYS A 88 -7.01 7.40 5.62
CA CYS A 88 -7.18 8.75 6.17
C CYS A 88 -8.52 8.91 6.87
N THR A 89 -9.59 8.41 6.27
CA THR A 89 -10.92 8.45 6.86
C THR A 89 -10.94 7.69 8.19
N GLN A 90 -10.37 6.49 8.20
CA GLN A 90 -10.35 5.64 9.39
C GLN A 90 -9.54 6.26 10.53
N LEU A 91 -8.43 6.93 10.20
CA LEU A 91 -7.55 7.56 11.19
C LEU A 91 -7.97 8.98 11.56
N GLY A 92 -8.98 9.53 10.89
CA GLY A 92 -9.41 10.91 11.14
C GLY A 92 -8.43 11.95 10.63
N VAL A 93 -7.66 11.62 9.60
CA VAL A 93 -6.65 12.50 9.01
C VAL A 93 -7.17 13.01 7.67
N GLU A 94 -6.90 14.27 7.34
CA GLU A 94 -7.30 14.83 6.07
C GLU A 94 -6.36 14.34 4.96
N PRO A 95 -6.89 13.76 3.86
CA PRO A 95 -6.04 13.26 2.78
C PRO A 95 -5.41 14.41 1.99
N ARG A 96 -4.18 14.16 1.53
CA ARG A 96 -3.50 15.10 0.64
C ARG A 96 -4.09 15.01 -0.77
N PRO A 97 -4.02 16.09 -1.57
CA PRO A 97 -4.41 16.04 -2.97
C PRO A 97 -3.57 15.02 -3.74
N HIS A 98 -4.20 14.36 -4.68
CA HIS A 98 -3.55 13.33 -5.49
C HIS A 98 -3.06 13.90 -6.83
#